data_714c95cda6e057ddea7c2d68b52aa95f
#
_entry.id   714c95cda6e057ddea7c2d68b52aa95f
#
_cell.length_a   1.000
_cell.length_b   1.000
_cell.length_c   1.000
_cell.angle_alpha   90.00
_cell.angle_beta   90.00
_cell.angle_gamma   90.00
#
_symmetry.space_group_name_H-M   'P 1'
#
loop_
_entity.id
_entity.type
_entity.pdbx_description
1 polymer ?
#
loop_
_entity_poly.entity_id
_entity_poly.type
_entity_poly.pdbx_seq_one_letter_code
_entity_poly.pdbx_strand_id
1 'polypeptide(L)'
;ITPHHRVFRLSFNRFVLCTYSDEETSMLQAQLAQLSSEYYCSTASKISCPAIIYDAGQLKNLPDVKSLYGFLDFLLQHTKQPEESQFHKCTPETYQQFFYEQEIEQYLDVAVKKDLLEVWFQPIYSISEKKFSSVEALSRLKHPKYGWISPELFMNRIACKNNMIYQITPLQLKKICRFLKQNPCLNQQIKTVKFNLMPNELLKPDYFDQLISIIRAEGIPTSCFQFEITETSATRYTRETEE
;
A
#
# COMPACT_ATOMS: atom_id res chain seq x y z
N ILE A 1 -9.86 33.43 -3.44
CA ILE A 1 -10.02 32.79 -4.77
C ILE A 1 -10.62 33.83 -5.67
N THR A 2 -9.88 34.27 -6.66
CA THR A 2 -10.39 35.23 -7.65
C THR A 2 -11.44 34.58 -8.55
N PRO A 3 -12.36 35.32 -9.19
CA PRO A 3 -13.48 34.75 -9.96
C PRO A 3 -13.07 33.94 -11.19
N HIS A 4 -11.79 33.85 -11.50
CA HIS A 4 -11.26 33.13 -12.65
C HIS A 4 -10.80 31.68 -12.36
N HIS A 5 -10.64 31.29 -11.09
CA HIS A 5 -10.21 29.93 -10.74
C HIS A 5 -11.39 28.95 -10.77
N ARG A 6 -11.21 27.82 -11.46
CA ARG A 6 -12.16 26.70 -11.38
C ARG A 6 -11.73 25.77 -10.26
N VAL A 7 -12.65 25.50 -9.33
CA VAL A 7 -12.43 24.60 -8.19
C VAL A 7 -13.33 23.40 -8.36
N PHE A 8 -12.74 22.22 -8.30
CA PHE A 8 -13.45 20.95 -8.34
C PHE A 8 -13.21 20.21 -7.03
N ARG A 9 -14.26 19.70 -6.41
CA ARG A 9 -14.16 18.83 -5.25
C ARG A 9 -14.07 17.37 -5.68
N LEU A 10 -12.98 16.68 -5.34
CA LEU A 10 -12.78 15.27 -5.64
C LEU A 10 -13.38 14.36 -4.57
N SER A 11 -13.21 14.73 -3.28
CA SER A 11 -13.73 14.00 -2.13
C SER A 11 -13.99 14.95 -0.97
N PHE A 12 -14.27 14.44 0.22
CA PHE A 12 -14.56 15.24 1.42
C PHE A 12 -13.51 16.33 1.68
N ASN A 13 -12.22 15.97 1.59
CA ASN A 13 -11.07 16.85 1.92
C ASN A 13 -10.09 17.06 0.76
N ARG A 14 -10.47 16.73 -0.49
CA ARG A 14 -9.60 16.82 -1.67
C ARG A 14 -10.22 17.71 -2.72
N PHE A 15 -9.44 18.68 -3.20
CA PHE A 15 -9.87 19.67 -4.17
C PHE A 15 -8.84 19.78 -5.31
N VAL A 16 -9.33 20.10 -6.50
CA VAL A 16 -8.50 20.50 -7.64
C VAL A 16 -8.80 21.95 -7.96
N LEU A 17 -7.75 22.75 -8.03
CA LEU A 17 -7.83 24.14 -8.48
C LEU A 17 -7.10 24.26 -9.81
N CYS A 18 -7.78 24.82 -10.81
CA CYS A 18 -7.18 25.07 -12.12
C CYS A 18 -6.74 26.53 -12.21
N THR A 19 -5.48 26.73 -12.56
CA THR A 19 -4.89 28.02 -12.90
C THR A 19 -4.53 28.03 -14.38
N TYR A 20 -4.43 29.20 -14.98
CA TYR A 20 -4.19 29.36 -16.42
C TYR A 20 -2.85 30.01 -16.74
N SER A 21 -2.10 30.43 -15.71
CA SER A 21 -0.74 30.98 -15.85
C SER A 21 0.12 30.62 -14.64
N ASP A 22 1.45 30.73 -14.82
CA ASP A 22 2.41 30.55 -13.72
C ASP A 22 2.27 31.65 -12.65
N GLU A 23 1.85 32.85 -13.05
CA GLU A 23 1.61 33.96 -12.14
C GLU A 23 0.42 33.66 -11.20
N GLU A 24 -0.70 33.20 -11.76
CA GLU A 24 -1.86 32.76 -10.98
C GLU A 24 -1.52 31.59 -10.06
N THR A 25 -0.70 30.66 -10.52
CA THR A 25 -0.24 29.52 -9.72
C THR A 25 0.59 29.99 -8.54
N SER A 26 1.51 30.93 -8.77
CA SER A 26 2.38 31.50 -7.72
C SER A 26 1.59 32.29 -6.70
N MET A 27 0.59 33.07 -7.14
CA MET A 27 -0.31 33.79 -6.23
C MET A 27 -1.14 32.82 -5.36
N LEU A 28 -1.68 31.77 -5.96
CA LEU A 28 -2.43 30.75 -5.23
C LEU A 28 -1.55 30.02 -4.19
N GLN A 29 -0.31 29.70 -4.55
CA GLN A 29 0.64 29.09 -3.63
C GLN A 29 0.90 30.00 -2.41
N ALA A 30 1.13 31.31 -2.64
CA ALA A 30 1.32 32.26 -1.56
C ALA A 30 0.10 32.35 -0.64
N GLN A 31 -1.12 32.36 -1.19
CA GLN A 31 -2.35 32.38 -0.41
C GLN A 31 -2.54 31.10 0.42
N LEU A 32 -2.29 29.93 -0.16
CA LEU A 32 -2.39 28.65 0.56
C LEU A 32 -1.33 28.54 1.67
N ALA A 33 -0.11 29.03 1.43
CA ALA A 33 0.94 29.08 2.44
C ALA A 33 0.55 30.00 3.63
N GLN A 34 -0.04 31.16 3.34
CA GLN A 34 -0.53 32.07 4.36
C GLN A 34 -1.66 31.44 5.19
N LEU A 35 -2.67 30.82 4.54
CA LEU A 35 -3.76 30.14 5.21
C LEU A 35 -3.27 29.05 6.16
N SER A 36 -2.30 28.24 5.76
CA SER A 36 -1.75 27.18 6.62
C SER A 36 -0.93 27.72 7.79
N SER A 37 -0.41 28.96 7.71
CA SER A 37 0.31 29.60 8.81
C SER A 37 -0.62 30.32 9.82
N GLU A 38 -1.78 30.80 9.36
CA GLU A 38 -2.70 31.62 10.16
C GLU A 38 -3.77 30.79 10.88
N TYR A 39 -4.17 29.63 10.32
CA TYR A 39 -5.22 28.80 10.93
C TYR A 39 -4.66 27.77 11.89
N TYR A 40 -4.77 28.05 13.18
CA TYR A 40 -4.68 27.05 14.24
C TYR A 40 -6.09 26.56 14.59
N CYS A 41 -6.31 25.27 14.56
CA CYS A 41 -7.50 24.68 15.14
C CYS A 41 -7.52 24.94 16.66
N SER A 42 -8.69 24.95 17.29
CA SER A 42 -8.88 25.16 18.74
C SER A 42 -8.07 24.19 19.63
N THR A 43 -7.50 23.14 19.04
CA THR A 43 -6.63 22.14 19.68
C THR A 43 -5.13 22.44 19.55
N ALA A 44 -4.74 23.63 19.10
CA ALA A 44 -3.34 24.03 18.84
C ALA A 44 -2.61 23.18 17.76
N SER A 45 -3.33 22.43 16.95
CA SER A 45 -2.76 21.65 15.85
C SER A 45 -2.66 22.50 14.58
N LYS A 46 -1.48 22.51 13.95
CA LYS A 46 -1.25 23.20 12.69
C LYS A 46 -2.03 22.51 11.58
N ILE A 47 -2.87 23.24 10.84
CA ILE A 47 -3.53 22.71 9.64
C ILE A 47 -2.49 22.62 8.54
N SER A 48 -2.19 21.41 8.09
CA SER A 48 -1.35 21.16 6.93
C SER A 48 -2.24 20.90 5.70
N CYS A 49 -2.05 21.73 4.66
CA CYS A 49 -2.71 21.54 3.37
C CYS A 49 -1.65 21.18 2.31
N PRO A 50 -1.28 19.90 2.19
CA PRO A 50 -0.35 19.52 1.14
C PRO A 50 -0.99 19.76 -0.22
N ALA A 51 -0.25 20.41 -1.12
CA ALA A 51 -0.71 20.70 -2.47
C ALA A 51 0.29 20.19 -3.51
N ILE A 52 -0.23 19.75 -4.65
CA ILE A 52 0.57 19.31 -5.77
C ILE A 52 0.30 20.21 -6.95
N ILE A 53 1.36 20.69 -7.57
CA ILE A 53 1.29 21.47 -8.79
C ILE A 53 1.56 20.55 -9.96
N TYR A 54 0.64 20.57 -10.91
CA TYR A 54 0.69 19.74 -12.07
C TYR A 54 0.44 20.52 -13.34
N ASP A 55 1.32 20.35 -14.34
CA ASP A 55 1.13 20.95 -15.66
C ASP A 55 0.11 20.12 -16.48
N ALA A 56 -1.04 20.73 -16.81
CA ALA A 56 -2.07 20.11 -17.62
C ALA A 56 -1.62 19.71 -19.03
N GLY A 57 -0.53 20.29 -19.54
CA GLY A 57 0.09 19.88 -20.80
C GLY A 57 0.55 18.42 -20.81
N GLN A 58 0.90 17.89 -19.65
CA GLN A 58 1.29 16.49 -19.44
C GLN A 58 0.07 15.53 -19.41
N LEU A 59 -1.14 16.05 -19.18
CA LEU A 59 -2.38 15.25 -19.17
C LEU A 59 -2.73 14.63 -20.54
N LYS A 60 -2.15 15.12 -21.63
CA LYS A 60 -2.39 14.61 -22.99
C LYS A 60 -2.13 13.11 -23.13
N ASN A 61 -1.35 12.53 -22.22
CA ASN A 61 -1.00 11.11 -22.22
C ASN A 61 -1.94 10.26 -21.36
N LEU A 62 -2.92 10.85 -20.67
CA LEU A 62 -3.92 10.09 -19.91
C LEU A 62 -5.09 9.71 -20.85
N PRO A 63 -5.42 8.41 -20.92
CA PRO A 63 -6.39 7.93 -21.91
C PRO A 63 -7.84 8.35 -21.62
N ASP A 64 -8.16 8.61 -20.35
CA ASP A 64 -9.53 8.92 -19.93
C ASP A 64 -9.60 9.65 -18.57
N VAL A 65 -10.81 10.08 -18.20
CA VAL A 65 -11.09 10.78 -16.93
C VAL A 65 -10.81 9.90 -15.71
N LYS A 66 -11.02 8.59 -15.80
CA LYS A 66 -10.76 7.66 -14.70
C LYS A 66 -9.27 7.57 -14.41
N SER A 67 -8.45 7.54 -15.46
CA SER A 67 -6.99 7.58 -15.35
C SER A 67 -6.50 8.90 -14.74
N LEU A 68 -7.14 10.03 -15.10
CA LEU A 68 -6.85 11.31 -14.46
C LEU A 68 -7.15 11.27 -12.96
N TYR A 69 -8.29 10.73 -12.56
CA TYR A 69 -8.67 10.59 -11.16
C TYR A 69 -7.67 9.72 -10.39
N GLY A 70 -7.30 8.57 -10.96
CA GLY A 70 -6.29 7.67 -10.39
C GLY A 70 -4.94 8.34 -10.26
N PHE A 71 -4.55 9.15 -11.24
CA PHE A 71 -3.29 9.90 -11.22
C PHE A 71 -3.27 10.99 -10.14
N LEU A 72 -4.34 11.75 -10.00
CA LEU A 72 -4.46 12.77 -8.96
C LEU A 72 -4.44 12.14 -7.55
N ASP A 73 -5.09 11.02 -7.36
CA ASP A 73 -5.05 10.26 -6.11
C ASP A 73 -3.65 9.72 -5.81
N PHE A 74 -2.98 9.18 -6.82
CA PHE A 74 -1.59 8.74 -6.75
C PHE A 74 -0.65 9.87 -6.31
N LEU A 75 -0.77 11.04 -6.91
CA LEU A 75 0.03 12.21 -6.55
C LEU A 75 -0.14 12.58 -5.07
N LEU A 76 -1.38 12.63 -4.59
CA LEU A 76 -1.68 12.96 -3.19
C LEU A 76 -1.15 11.91 -2.19
N GLN A 77 -1.06 10.65 -2.60
CA GLN A 77 -0.50 9.59 -1.75
C GLN A 77 1.04 9.64 -1.68
N HIS A 78 1.71 10.18 -2.70
CA HIS A 78 3.16 10.26 -2.77
C HIS A 78 3.74 11.51 -2.12
N THR A 79 2.93 12.50 -1.76
CA THR A 79 3.35 13.72 -1.06
C THR A 79 3.48 13.52 0.46
N LYS A 80 4.14 12.46 0.88
CA LYS A 80 4.13 11.97 2.27
C LYS A 80 4.99 12.73 3.29
N GLN A 81 5.58 13.87 2.97
CA GLN A 81 6.31 14.64 3.98
C GLN A 81 5.72 16.05 4.13
N PRO A 82 4.93 16.28 5.21
CA PRO A 82 4.38 17.61 5.52
C PRO A 82 5.44 18.63 5.97
N GLU A 83 6.68 18.19 6.21
CA GLU A 83 7.64 19.00 6.98
C GLU A 83 8.56 19.87 6.13
N GLU A 84 8.81 19.56 4.83
CA GLU A 84 9.84 20.28 4.06
C GLU A 84 9.31 21.20 2.95
N SER A 85 8.21 20.92 2.31
CA SER A 85 7.53 21.87 1.42
C SER A 85 6.05 21.57 1.28
N GLN A 86 5.26 22.62 1.39
CA GLN A 86 3.81 22.56 1.26
C GLN A 86 3.37 22.27 -0.17
N PHE A 87 4.27 22.44 -1.15
CA PHE A 87 3.99 22.29 -2.57
C PHE A 87 4.99 21.36 -3.24
N HIS A 88 4.46 20.33 -3.87
CA HIS A 88 5.24 19.39 -4.66
C HIS A 88 4.95 19.57 -6.15
N LYS A 89 6.00 19.65 -6.95
CA LYS A 89 5.87 19.72 -8.42
C LYS A 89 5.92 18.31 -8.99
N CYS A 90 4.94 17.97 -9.81
CA CYS A 90 4.95 16.69 -10.53
C CYS A 90 6.06 16.69 -11.60
N THR A 91 6.85 15.62 -11.64
CA THR A 91 7.92 15.42 -12.61
C THR A 91 7.56 14.31 -13.61
N PRO A 92 8.26 14.21 -14.76
CA PRO A 92 8.08 13.09 -15.68
C PRO A 92 8.25 11.71 -15.03
N GLU A 93 9.16 11.60 -14.04
CA GLU A 93 9.43 10.37 -13.30
C GLU A 93 8.21 9.95 -12.46
N THR A 94 7.53 10.92 -11.83
CA THR A 94 6.29 10.69 -11.07
C THR A 94 5.21 10.10 -11.98
N TYR A 95 5.14 10.58 -13.23
CA TYR A 95 4.22 10.08 -14.23
C TYR A 95 4.54 8.65 -14.67
N GLN A 96 5.80 8.35 -14.90
CA GLN A 96 6.26 7.00 -15.22
C GLN A 96 6.00 6.03 -14.07
N GLN A 97 6.21 6.47 -12.83
CA GLN A 97 5.92 5.68 -11.63
C GLN A 97 4.42 5.34 -11.51
N PHE A 98 3.55 6.28 -11.83
CA PHE A 98 2.10 6.03 -11.85
C PHE A 98 1.72 4.91 -12.82
N PHE A 99 2.20 4.96 -14.07
CA PHE A 99 1.92 3.91 -15.05
C PHE A 99 2.53 2.57 -14.66
N TYR A 100 3.74 2.59 -14.12
CA TYR A 100 4.37 1.38 -13.60
C TYR A 100 3.49 0.72 -12.52
N GLU A 101 2.99 1.48 -11.56
CA GLU A 101 2.14 0.94 -10.51
C GLU A 101 0.78 0.46 -11.04
N GLN A 102 0.21 1.14 -12.02
CA GLN A 102 -1.01 0.69 -12.69
C GLN A 102 -0.81 -0.65 -13.44
N GLU A 103 0.29 -0.80 -14.16
CA GLU A 103 0.61 -2.07 -14.82
C GLU A 103 0.79 -3.21 -13.79
N ILE A 104 1.45 -2.94 -12.65
CA ILE A 104 1.58 -3.93 -11.57
C ILE A 104 0.22 -4.27 -10.96
N GLU A 105 -0.65 -3.28 -10.74
CA GLU A 105 -2.00 -3.48 -10.20
C GLU A 105 -2.84 -4.40 -11.11
N GLN A 106 -2.85 -4.12 -12.41
CA GLN A 106 -3.55 -4.95 -13.40
C GLN A 106 -3.00 -6.37 -13.45
N TYR A 107 -1.67 -6.50 -13.40
CA TYR A 107 -1.03 -7.80 -13.41
C TYR A 107 -1.28 -8.59 -12.12
N LEU A 108 -1.33 -7.94 -10.98
CA LEU A 108 -1.61 -8.58 -9.70
C LEU A 108 -2.98 -9.26 -9.69
N ASP A 109 -4.01 -8.64 -10.27
CA ASP A 109 -5.33 -9.26 -10.42
C ASP A 109 -5.26 -10.55 -11.24
N VAL A 110 -4.49 -10.54 -12.32
CA VAL A 110 -4.25 -11.75 -13.14
C VAL A 110 -3.45 -12.78 -12.36
N ALA A 111 -2.42 -12.35 -11.63
CA ALA A 111 -1.54 -13.23 -10.85
C ALA A 111 -2.29 -13.94 -9.71
N VAL A 112 -3.20 -13.24 -9.04
CA VAL A 112 -4.06 -13.84 -8.01
C VAL A 112 -5.01 -14.86 -8.62
N LYS A 113 -5.69 -14.55 -9.71
CA LYS A 113 -6.63 -15.45 -10.38
C LYS A 113 -5.95 -16.71 -10.96
N LYS A 114 -4.72 -16.59 -11.42
CA LYS A 114 -3.93 -17.70 -12.00
C LYS A 114 -2.98 -18.36 -11.00
N ASP A 115 -3.01 -17.96 -9.73
CA ASP A 115 -2.14 -18.48 -8.65
C ASP A 115 -0.64 -18.36 -8.95
N LEU A 116 -0.22 -17.23 -9.54
CA LEU A 116 1.17 -16.96 -9.95
C LEU A 116 2.03 -16.33 -8.85
N LEU A 117 1.46 -15.98 -7.69
CA LEU A 117 2.23 -15.51 -6.53
C LEU A 117 3.04 -16.68 -5.96
N GLU A 118 4.32 -16.43 -5.71
CA GLU A 118 5.19 -17.38 -5.04
C GLU A 118 5.30 -17.09 -3.55
N VAL A 119 5.64 -18.11 -2.77
CA VAL A 119 6.04 -17.99 -1.36
C VAL A 119 7.48 -18.44 -1.24
N TRP A 120 8.33 -17.54 -0.76
CA TRP A 120 9.71 -17.84 -0.45
C TRP A 120 9.88 -17.93 1.06
N PHE A 121 10.82 -18.76 1.51
CA PHE A 121 11.10 -18.96 2.92
C PHE A 121 12.48 -18.39 3.26
N GLN A 122 12.53 -17.44 4.19
CA GLN A 122 13.75 -16.90 4.74
C GLN A 122 14.06 -17.61 6.05
N PRO A 123 15.16 -18.38 6.14
CA PRO A 123 15.51 -19.08 7.36
C PRO A 123 15.90 -18.11 8.48
N ILE A 124 15.45 -18.40 9.70
CA ILE A 124 15.79 -17.65 10.92
C ILE A 124 16.62 -18.55 11.83
N TYR A 125 17.84 -18.08 12.14
CA TYR A 125 18.77 -18.78 13.00
C TYR A 125 18.48 -18.50 14.49
N SER A 126 18.30 -19.54 15.28
CA SER A 126 18.18 -19.46 16.73
C SER A 126 19.56 -19.50 17.38
N ILE A 127 19.96 -18.41 18.03
CA ILE A 127 21.26 -18.31 18.73
C ILE A 127 21.29 -19.30 19.90
N SER A 128 20.20 -19.46 20.64
CA SER A 128 20.09 -20.35 21.78
C SER A 128 20.15 -21.83 21.39
N GLU A 129 19.53 -22.21 20.28
CA GLU A 129 19.48 -23.58 19.78
C GLU A 129 20.62 -23.88 18.81
N LYS A 130 21.38 -22.87 18.38
CA LYS A 130 22.51 -22.97 17.43
C LYS A 130 22.11 -23.64 16.10
N LYS A 131 20.88 -23.40 15.63
CA LYS A 131 20.36 -23.98 14.38
C LYS A 131 19.28 -23.08 13.76
N PHE A 132 18.96 -23.35 12.50
CA PHE A 132 17.77 -22.78 11.88
C PHE A 132 16.54 -23.54 12.41
N SER A 133 15.65 -22.84 13.12
CA SER A 133 14.47 -23.45 13.76
C SER A 133 13.16 -22.80 13.32
N SER A 134 13.23 -21.69 12.62
CA SER A 134 12.05 -20.96 12.12
C SER A 134 12.31 -20.44 10.70
N VAL A 135 11.26 -20.11 10.01
CA VAL A 135 11.31 -19.45 8.70
C VAL A 135 10.28 -18.32 8.65
N GLU A 136 10.60 -17.27 7.92
CA GLU A 136 9.63 -16.27 7.54
C GLU A 136 9.14 -16.55 6.12
N ALA A 137 7.81 -16.61 5.94
CA ALA A 137 7.17 -16.80 4.65
C ALA A 137 6.93 -15.43 3.99
N LEU A 138 7.54 -15.24 2.85
CA LEU A 138 7.58 -13.96 2.15
C LEU A 138 6.97 -14.09 0.76
N SER A 139 5.98 -13.25 0.48
CA SER A 139 5.32 -13.18 -0.83
C SER A 139 6.27 -12.70 -1.91
N ARG A 140 6.18 -13.28 -3.10
CA ARG A 140 6.94 -12.87 -4.28
C ARG A 140 6.03 -12.80 -5.49
N LEU A 141 6.21 -11.74 -6.26
CA LEU A 141 5.52 -11.52 -7.52
C LEU A 141 6.54 -11.25 -8.61
N LYS A 142 6.52 -12.06 -9.68
CA LYS A 142 7.36 -11.86 -10.86
C LYS A 142 6.53 -11.35 -12.01
N HIS A 143 6.75 -10.12 -12.41
CA HIS A 143 6.10 -9.52 -13.56
C HIS A 143 6.84 -9.85 -14.85
N PRO A 144 6.17 -10.18 -15.97
CA PRO A 144 6.83 -10.57 -17.23
C PRO A 144 7.78 -9.50 -17.78
N LYS A 145 7.41 -8.23 -17.64
CA LYS A 145 8.18 -7.07 -18.16
C LYS A 145 9.20 -6.53 -17.16
N TYR A 146 8.84 -6.50 -15.85
CA TYR A 146 9.62 -5.80 -14.83
C TYR A 146 10.42 -6.73 -13.91
N GLY A 147 10.32 -8.03 -14.08
CA GLY A 147 10.98 -8.99 -13.19
C GLY A 147 10.34 -9.04 -11.79
N TRP A 148 11.15 -9.19 -10.76
CA TRP A 148 10.67 -9.26 -9.38
C TRP A 148 10.17 -7.91 -8.89
N ILE A 149 8.93 -7.88 -8.42
CA ILE A 149 8.28 -6.70 -7.87
C ILE A 149 8.50 -6.65 -6.36
N SER A 150 8.79 -5.46 -5.82
CA SER A 150 8.94 -5.25 -4.39
C SER A 150 7.66 -5.66 -3.64
N PRO A 151 7.77 -6.47 -2.58
CA PRO A 151 6.62 -6.80 -1.73
C PRO A 151 5.94 -5.57 -1.13
N GLU A 152 6.70 -4.54 -0.80
CA GLU A 152 6.15 -3.27 -0.31
C GLU A 152 5.18 -2.66 -1.33
N LEU A 153 5.51 -2.70 -2.61
CA LEU A 153 4.64 -2.17 -3.64
C LEU A 153 3.38 -3.01 -3.81
N PHE A 154 3.51 -4.31 -4.11
CA PHE A 154 2.33 -5.10 -4.49
C PHE A 154 1.49 -5.56 -3.28
N MET A 155 2.09 -5.81 -2.12
CA MET A 155 1.35 -6.19 -0.92
C MET A 155 0.79 -4.97 -0.18
N ASN A 156 1.68 -4.07 0.26
CA ASN A 156 1.27 -3.00 1.19
C ASN A 156 0.50 -1.88 0.48
N ARG A 157 0.80 -1.59 -0.79
CA ARG A 157 0.17 -0.48 -1.50
C ARG A 157 -0.97 -0.93 -2.39
N ILE A 158 -0.76 -1.93 -3.25
CA ILE A 158 -1.74 -2.33 -4.26
C ILE A 158 -2.77 -3.30 -3.67
N ALA A 159 -2.32 -4.38 -3.05
CA ALA A 159 -3.22 -5.42 -2.54
C ALA A 159 -4.12 -4.90 -1.41
N CYS A 160 -3.59 -4.05 -0.53
CA CYS A 160 -4.39 -3.45 0.54
C CYS A 160 -5.42 -2.46 0.01
N LYS A 161 -5.02 -1.57 -0.92
CA LYS A 161 -5.91 -0.57 -1.53
C LYS A 161 -7.14 -1.21 -2.18
N ASN A 162 -6.97 -2.34 -2.86
CA ASN A 162 -8.02 -3.00 -3.63
C ASN A 162 -8.69 -4.15 -2.88
N ASN A 163 -8.43 -4.31 -1.60
CA ASN A 163 -8.90 -5.44 -0.79
C ASN A 163 -8.48 -6.82 -1.34
N MET A 164 -7.48 -6.86 -2.22
CA MET A 164 -6.97 -8.11 -2.80
C MET A 164 -6.25 -8.97 -1.77
N ILE A 165 -5.80 -8.36 -0.68
CA ILE A 165 -5.13 -9.05 0.42
C ILE A 165 -5.99 -10.20 0.96
N TYR A 166 -7.31 -10.03 1.03
CA TYR A 166 -8.24 -11.07 1.48
C TYR A 166 -8.31 -12.30 0.56
N GLN A 167 -7.78 -12.20 -0.65
CA GLN A 167 -7.65 -13.33 -1.58
C GLN A 167 -6.23 -13.89 -1.55
N ILE A 168 -5.21 -13.04 -1.41
CA ILE A 168 -3.80 -13.41 -1.45
C ILE A 168 -3.42 -14.23 -0.22
N THR A 169 -3.74 -13.76 0.97
CA THR A 169 -3.37 -14.41 2.25
C THR A 169 -3.85 -15.87 2.33
N PRO A 170 -5.13 -16.20 2.03
CA PRO A 170 -5.59 -17.58 2.01
C PRO A 170 -4.87 -18.47 0.99
N LEU A 171 -4.55 -17.93 -0.20
CA LEU A 171 -3.82 -18.69 -1.22
C LEU A 171 -2.39 -19.01 -0.74
N GLN A 172 -1.73 -18.03 -0.14
CA GLN A 172 -0.37 -18.22 0.39
C GLN A 172 -0.33 -19.19 1.57
N LEU A 173 -1.27 -19.11 2.51
CA LEU A 173 -1.37 -20.09 3.59
C LEU A 173 -1.54 -21.51 3.06
N LYS A 174 -2.37 -21.72 2.05
CA LYS A 174 -2.52 -23.03 1.41
C LYS A 174 -1.20 -23.50 0.78
N LYS A 175 -0.44 -22.62 0.11
CA LYS A 175 0.88 -22.96 -0.46
C LYS A 175 1.87 -23.37 0.61
N ILE A 176 1.94 -22.63 1.71
CA ILE A 176 2.80 -22.93 2.86
C ILE A 176 2.45 -24.29 3.45
N CYS A 177 1.18 -24.53 3.72
CA CYS A 177 0.72 -25.81 4.28
C CYS A 177 1.06 -26.99 3.35
N ARG A 178 0.82 -26.85 2.05
CA ARG A 178 1.18 -27.88 1.05
C ARG A 178 2.68 -28.13 1.00
N PHE A 179 3.48 -27.06 1.03
CA PHE A 179 4.94 -27.18 1.07
C PHE A 179 5.41 -27.96 2.29
N LEU A 180 4.89 -27.64 3.47
CA LEU A 180 5.23 -28.34 4.72
C LEU A 180 4.83 -29.83 4.65
N LYS A 181 3.68 -30.17 4.11
CA LYS A 181 3.25 -31.55 3.88
C LYS A 181 4.18 -32.34 2.95
N GLN A 182 4.61 -31.70 1.88
CA GLN A 182 5.48 -32.32 0.88
C GLN A 182 6.92 -32.50 1.36
N ASN A 183 7.31 -31.78 2.45
CA ASN A 183 8.66 -31.78 2.98
C ASN A 183 8.67 -32.16 4.49
N PRO A 184 8.29 -33.39 4.87
CA PRO A 184 8.15 -33.76 6.28
C PRO A 184 9.44 -33.67 7.09
N CYS A 185 10.60 -33.90 6.48
CA CYS A 185 11.89 -33.75 7.15
C CYS A 185 12.15 -32.28 7.52
N LEU A 186 11.77 -31.34 6.68
CA LEU A 186 11.89 -29.91 6.95
C LEU A 186 10.90 -29.48 8.04
N ASN A 187 9.71 -30.05 8.04
CA ASN A 187 8.68 -29.78 9.05
C ASN A 187 9.12 -30.24 10.46
N GLN A 188 9.97 -31.27 10.57
CA GLN A 188 10.55 -31.69 11.84
C GLN A 188 11.65 -30.73 12.36
N GLN A 189 12.34 -30.04 11.47
CA GLN A 189 13.41 -29.08 11.81
C GLN A 189 12.86 -27.68 12.06
N ILE A 190 11.87 -27.24 11.28
CA ILE A 190 11.24 -25.93 11.35
C ILE A 190 10.08 -26.00 12.34
N LYS A 191 10.24 -25.37 13.48
CA LYS A 191 9.22 -25.32 14.54
C LYS A 191 8.12 -24.31 14.23
N THR A 192 8.48 -23.20 13.56
CA THR A 192 7.59 -22.07 13.37
C THR A 192 7.77 -21.45 11.99
N VAL A 193 6.66 -21.22 11.31
CA VAL A 193 6.57 -20.39 10.12
C VAL A 193 5.97 -19.05 10.53
N LYS A 194 6.74 -17.98 10.39
CA LYS A 194 6.28 -16.60 10.59
C LYS A 194 5.59 -16.11 9.33
N PHE A 195 4.44 -15.51 9.50
CA PHE A 195 3.60 -15.04 8.41
C PHE A 195 3.05 -13.65 8.72
N ASN A 196 3.33 -12.70 7.81
CA ASN A 196 2.90 -11.32 7.97
C ASN A 196 1.42 -11.16 7.64
N LEU A 197 0.67 -10.51 8.52
CA LEU A 197 -0.71 -10.06 8.32
C LEU A 197 -0.78 -8.54 8.30
N MET A 198 -1.63 -8.02 7.43
CA MET A 198 -1.94 -6.59 7.43
C MET A 198 -2.98 -6.27 8.51
N PRO A 199 -2.88 -5.13 9.21
CA PRO A 199 -3.83 -4.76 10.26
C PRO A 199 -5.28 -4.75 9.79
N ASN A 200 -5.57 -4.32 8.57
CA ASN A 200 -6.91 -4.33 8.01
C ASN A 200 -7.53 -5.73 7.89
N GLU A 201 -6.72 -6.78 7.77
CA GLU A 201 -7.21 -8.17 7.73
C GLU A 201 -7.82 -8.58 9.06
N LEU A 202 -7.29 -8.05 10.18
CA LEU A 202 -7.78 -8.33 11.52
C LEU A 202 -9.07 -7.58 11.86
N LEU A 203 -9.37 -6.50 11.13
CA LEU A 203 -10.60 -5.72 11.33
C LEU A 203 -11.83 -6.39 10.70
N LYS A 204 -11.61 -7.34 9.77
CA LYS A 204 -12.72 -8.06 9.17
C LYS A 204 -13.21 -9.17 10.11
N PRO A 205 -14.48 -9.13 10.53
CA PRO A 205 -15.05 -10.16 11.41
C PRO A 205 -14.82 -11.57 10.84
N ASP A 206 -14.50 -12.52 11.71
CA ASP A 206 -14.33 -13.96 11.41
C ASP A 206 -13.20 -14.28 10.39
N TYR A 207 -12.47 -13.28 9.89
CA TYR A 207 -11.46 -13.54 8.88
C TYR A 207 -10.27 -14.33 9.44
N PHE A 208 -9.84 -13.99 10.65
CA PHE A 208 -8.77 -14.73 11.30
C PHE A 208 -9.15 -16.20 11.53
N ASP A 209 -10.40 -16.46 11.96
CA ASP A 209 -10.92 -17.83 12.11
C ASP A 209 -10.98 -18.59 10.78
N GLN A 210 -11.26 -17.88 9.67
CA GLN A 210 -11.16 -18.46 8.33
C GLN A 210 -9.73 -18.89 8.00
N LEU A 211 -8.72 -18.07 8.33
CA LEU A 211 -7.30 -18.41 8.11
C LEU A 211 -6.90 -19.65 8.94
N ILE A 212 -7.28 -19.68 10.22
CA ILE A 212 -7.04 -20.83 11.10
C ILE A 212 -7.73 -22.10 10.57
N SER A 213 -8.94 -21.97 10.05
CA SER A 213 -9.67 -23.08 9.45
C SER A 213 -8.98 -23.66 8.22
N ILE A 214 -8.34 -22.81 7.40
CA ILE A 214 -7.51 -23.24 6.25
C ILE A 214 -6.34 -24.10 6.72
N ILE A 215 -5.60 -23.65 7.75
CA ILE A 215 -4.45 -24.38 8.30
C ILE A 215 -4.90 -25.76 8.83
N ARG A 216 -5.99 -25.78 9.58
CA ARG A 216 -6.57 -27.04 10.13
C ARG A 216 -7.02 -28.00 9.02
N ALA A 217 -7.70 -27.47 7.98
CA ALA A 217 -8.16 -28.28 6.85
C ALA A 217 -6.99 -28.91 6.08
N GLU A 218 -5.84 -28.24 6.02
CA GLU A 218 -4.63 -28.78 5.45
C GLU A 218 -3.91 -29.78 6.38
N GLY A 219 -4.38 -29.99 7.64
CA GLY A 219 -3.82 -30.95 8.59
C GLY A 219 -2.48 -30.53 9.18
N ILE A 220 -2.16 -29.24 9.17
CA ILE A 220 -0.97 -28.70 9.83
C ILE A 220 -1.37 -28.17 11.21
N PRO A 221 -0.58 -28.44 12.28
CA PRO A 221 -0.84 -27.86 13.59
C PRO A 221 -0.77 -26.34 13.53
N THR A 222 -1.77 -25.66 14.10
CA THR A 222 -1.79 -24.19 14.15
C THR A 222 -0.62 -23.60 14.93
N SER A 223 -0.06 -24.37 15.90
CA SER A 223 1.15 -24.00 16.65
C SER A 223 2.41 -23.89 15.79
N CYS A 224 2.38 -24.39 14.55
CA CYS A 224 3.47 -24.19 13.59
C CYS A 224 3.47 -22.79 12.98
N PHE A 225 2.44 -21.97 13.20
CA PHE A 225 2.34 -20.63 12.63
C PHE A 225 2.48 -19.56 13.71
N GLN A 226 3.22 -18.50 13.37
CA GLN A 226 3.28 -17.24 14.11
C GLN A 226 2.88 -16.12 13.16
N PHE A 227 1.75 -15.46 13.46
CA PHE A 227 1.30 -14.30 12.70
C PHE A 227 1.96 -13.04 13.24
N GLU A 228 2.55 -12.25 12.36
CA GLU A 228 3.23 -10.99 12.70
C GLU A 228 2.44 -9.82 12.08
N ILE A 229 2.19 -8.78 12.88
CA ILE A 229 1.52 -7.56 12.43
C ILE A 229 2.58 -6.49 12.27
N THR A 230 2.69 -5.90 11.08
CA THR A 230 3.71 -4.90 10.79
C THR A 230 3.34 -3.52 11.38
N GLU A 231 4.25 -2.92 12.16
CA GLU A 231 4.04 -1.62 12.84
C GLU A 231 3.72 -0.46 11.90
N THR A 232 4.31 -0.44 10.71
CA THR A 232 4.11 0.64 9.71
C THR A 232 2.65 0.77 9.27
N SER A 233 1.88 -0.30 9.39
CA SER A 233 0.45 -0.31 9.07
C SER A 233 -0.42 0.01 10.29
N ALA A 234 0.02 -0.35 11.49
CA ALA A 234 -0.71 -0.10 12.75
C ALA A 234 -0.81 1.41 13.06
N THR A 235 0.24 2.18 12.83
CA THR A 235 0.29 3.63 13.11
C THR A 235 -0.65 4.46 12.23
N ARG A 236 -1.06 3.95 11.06
CA ARG A 236 -2.04 4.63 10.21
C ARG A 236 -3.48 4.41 10.68
N TYR A 237 -3.78 3.23 11.23
CA TYR A 237 -5.14 2.87 11.67
C TYR A 237 -5.56 3.55 12.96
N THR A 238 -4.64 3.78 13.91
CA THR A 238 -4.96 4.51 15.15
C THR A 238 -5.36 5.96 14.90
N ARG A 239 -4.91 6.58 13.80
CA ARG A 239 -5.32 7.96 13.45
C ARG A 239 -6.66 8.04 12.71
N GLU A 240 -7.09 6.97 12.05
CA GLU A 240 -8.36 6.94 11.28
C GLU A 240 -9.54 6.40 12.11
N THR A 241 -9.27 5.76 13.26
CA THR A 241 -10.32 5.23 14.15
C THR A 241 -10.63 6.12 15.34
N GLU A 242 -9.89 7.22 15.53
CA GLU A 242 -10.15 8.24 16.57
C GLU A 242 -10.93 9.47 16.03
N GLU A 243 -11.31 9.50 14.75
CA GLU A 243 -12.22 10.47 14.13
C GLU A 243 -13.57 9.80 13.79
#